data_bbd97072861f536c8e702d1194f1e31a
#
_entry.id   bbd97072861f536c8e702d1194f1e31a
#
_cell.length_a   1.000
_cell.length_b   1.000
_cell.length_c   1.000
_cell.angle_alpha   90.00
_cell.angle_beta   90.00
_cell.angle_gamma   90.00
#
_symmetry.space_group_name_H-M   'P 1'
#
loop_
_entity.id
_entity.type
_entity.pdbx_description
1 polymer ?
#
loop_
_entity_poly.entity_id
_entity_poly.type
_entity_poly.pdbx_seq_one_letter_code
_entity_poly.pdbx_strand_id
1 'polypeptide(L)'
;MLSMKRIKQVISACALVLLCALTAHAQVEVLAVSSEDAIAGELERTLQSLTLVSGEKPVNLAPLLAFYRQRNYRPVWYGAGGISPASQHWLSTLGRVEQEGMRGLLMHRAEIQQRLDAEGPMELAELDLMLTDSFFQYTRKMGQGQLDSSLADPDWHIPQPEIKPAVLLEKIVQGGHFDDAVGALLPGHTEYRKLREALIRYLDIRKSGGWPELQRSGRKLEPGDASEDIQKLRQQLWMVGDLAQDDVPGYVYDAVLERAVIRFQQRHGLLGDGVIGKRTRAALAVPVDQRIEQIRLNLERWRWLPRDLGPRYITVNTAAFELQVHDQDTAPLSMRVIVGKQQHPTPVFTEKMSYLIVNPYWHVPTRVAIRDLIPKQLSDTGFFQSRSIRVLSSWQPGAVEVDPDQVDWQAYLNGRYFPYKLRQDPGPGNALGRIKFMLPNRFSIYLHDTPGQHLFNKPVRTFSAGCVRVEKPMALANYVLGMKQPSAQARLEALIAEQEKRTIALPDPIAVYMLYQTAWVDEGGTLQFRNDIYGHDRRLAAALRSAIAPGRGDTYAGNLSVKAPPGFLQ
;
A
#
# COMPACT_ATOMS: atom_id res chain seq x y z
N MET A 1 68.66 -31.98 -36.29
CA MET A 1 68.89 -32.49 -34.91
C MET A 1 69.12 -31.29 -33.99
N LEU A 2 68.10 -30.82 -33.27
CA LEU A 2 68.27 -29.81 -32.23
C LEU A 2 68.90 -30.48 -31.00
N SER A 3 70.05 -29.94 -30.59
CA SER A 3 70.87 -30.48 -29.53
C SER A 3 70.08 -30.61 -28.22
N MET A 4 70.19 -31.82 -27.60
CA MET A 4 69.57 -32.13 -26.29
C MET A 4 69.87 -31.09 -25.19
N LYS A 5 70.89 -30.27 -25.34
CA LYS A 5 71.19 -29.12 -24.47
C LYS A 5 70.14 -28.00 -24.55
N ARG A 6 69.58 -27.71 -25.75
CA ARG A 6 68.54 -26.66 -25.90
C ARG A 6 67.19 -27.12 -25.32
N ILE A 7 66.84 -28.39 -25.43
CA ILE A 7 65.62 -28.95 -24.86
C ILE A 7 65.66 -28.88 -23.34
N LYS A 8 66.81 -29.22 -22.69
CA LYS A 8 66.98 -29.08 -21.24
C LYS A 8 66.91 -27.65 -20.75
N GLN A 9 67.42 -26.67 -21.52
CA GLN A 9 67.32 -25.24 -21.18
C GLN A 9 65.89 -24.71 -21.28
N VAL A 10 65.11 -25.14 -22.26
CA VAL A 10 63.69 -24.71 -22.40
C VAL A 10 62.85 -25.33 -21.30
N ILE A 11 63.04 -26.60 -20.97
CA ILE A 11 62.32 -27.27 -19.88
C ILE A 11 62.69 -26.63 -18.52
N SER A 12 63.93 -26.25 -18.29
CA SER A 12 64.36 -25.59 -17.05
C SER A 12 63.81 -24.17 -16.94
N ALA A 13 63.71 -23.42 -18.05
CA ALA A 13 63.09 -22.08 -18.07
C ALA A 13 61.57 -22.14 -17.85
N CYS A 14 60.89 -23.10 -18.47
CA CYS A 14 59.45 -23.29 -18.23
C CYS A 14 59.15 -23.75 -16.79
N ALA A 15 59.96 -24.60 -16.20
CA ALA A 15 59.83 -25.02 -14.82
C ALA A 15 60.06 -23.87 -13.84
N LEU A 16 61.00 -22.98 -14.12
CA LEU A 16 61.27 -21.77 -13.31
C LEU A 16 60.12 -20.76 -13.38
N VAL A 17 59.54 -20.56 -14.58
CA VAL A 17 58.36 -19.68 -14.78
C VAL A 17 57.14 -20.25 -14.09
N LEU A 18 56.90 -21.57 -14.16
CA LEU A 18 55.81 -22.23 -13.44
C LEU A 18 55.99 -22.14 -11.91
N LEU A 19 57.22 -22.30 -11.40
CA LEU A 19 57.54 -22.19 -9.96
C LEU A 19 57.35 -20.75 -9.47
N CYS A 20 57.75 -19.75 -10.25
CA CYS A 20 57.52 -18.34 -9.95
C CYS A 20 56.02 -17.96 -9.99
N ALA A 21 55.24 -18.53 -10.93
CA ALA A 21 53.80 -18.34 -11.00
C ALA A 21 53.07 -18.99 -9.81
N LEU A 22 53.47 -20.18 -9.40
CA LEU A 22 52.92 -20.87 -8.23
C LEU A 22 53.30 -20.19 -6.91
N THR A 23 54.53 -19.67 -6.77
CA THR A 23 54.93 -18.90 -5.57
C THR A 23 54.27 -17.53 -5.52
N ALA A 24 54.09 -16.84 -6.66
CA ALA A 24 53.34 -15.58 -6.73
C ALA A 24 51.85 -15.79 -6.40
N HIS A 25 51.26 -16.89 -6.87
CA HIS A 25 49.88 -17.23 -6.54
C HIS A 25 49.70 -17.57 -5.06
N ALA A 26 50.62 -18.37 -4.49
CA ALA A 26 50.62 -18.71 -3.06
C ALA A 26 50.90 -17.48 -2.17
N GLN A 27 51.75 -16.54 -2.59
CA GLN A 27 51.97 -15.30 -1.85
C GLN A 27 50.76 -14.36 -1.91
N VAL A 28 50.06 -14.29 -3.03
CA VAL A 28 48.82 -13.51 -3.16
C VAL A 28 47.72 -14.12 -2.28
N GLU A 29 47.58 -15.45 -2.26
CA GLU A 29 46.61 -16.13 -1.40
C GLU A 29 46.92 -15.96 0.10
N VAL A 30 48.19 -16.07 0.52
CA VAL A 30 48.61 -15.85 1.92
C VAL A 30 48.44 -14.41 2.36
N LEU A 31 48.73 -13.42 1.50
CA LEU A 31 48.50 -12.00 1.78
C LEU A 31 46.99 -11.67 1.83
N ALA A 32 46.21 -12.30 0.99
CA ALA A 32 44.74 -12.12 0.98
C ALA A 32 44.09 -12.70 2.24
N VAL A 33 44.45 -13.88 2.67
CA VAL A 33 44.00 -14.49 3.93
C VAL A 33 44.40 -13.63 5.13
N SER A 34 45.61 -13.06 5.14
CA SER A 34 46.04 -12.17 6.22
C SER A 34 45.26 -10.83 6.28
N SER A 35 44.79 -10.32 5.14
CA SER A 35 44.00 -9.09 5.09
C SER A 35 42.56 -9.30 5.57
N GLU A 36 41.91 -10.42 5.21
CA GLU A 36 40.57 -10.76 5.69
C GLU A 36 40.55 -11.01 7.20
N ASP A 37 41.56 -11.70 7.76
CA ASP A 37 41.66 -11.93 9.20
C ASP A 37 41.89 -10.64 9.98
N ALA A 38 42.65 -9.68 9.41
CA ALA A 38 42.84 -8.36 10.00
C ALA A 38 41.53 -7.56 10.03
N ILE A 39 40.76 -7.58 8.94
CA ILE A 39 39.43 -6.92 8.88
C ILE A 39 38.47 -7.61 9.86
N ALA A 40 38.48 -8.94 9.95
CA ALA A 40 37.62 -9.68 10.88
C ALA A 40 37.89 -9.31 12.35
N GLY A 41 39.16 -9.14 12.72
CA GLY A 41 39.56 -8.67 14.05
C GLY A 41 39.07 -7.25 14.36
N GLU A 42 39.07 -6.34 13.37
CA GLU A 42 38.53 -5.00 13.53
C GLU A 42 37.02 -5.00 13.62
N LEU A 43 36.34 -5.83 12.80
CA LEU A 43 34.88 -6.02 12.89
C LEU A 43 34.45 -6.49 14.27
N GLU A 44 35.17 -7.46 14.84
CA GLU A 44 34.91 -7.93 16.21
C GLU A 44 35.08 -6.81 17.24
N ARG A 45 36.22 -6.11 17.21
CA ARG A 45 36.51 -4.99 18.13
C ARG A 45 35.48 -3.91 18.05
N THR A 46 35.15 -3.47 16.83
CA THR A 46 34.17 -2.40 16.58
C THR A 46 32.79 -2.77 17.09
N LEU A 47 32.33 -3.99 16.82
CA LEU A 47 31.01 -4.46 17.28
C LEU A 47 30.96 -4.68 18.79
N GLN A 48 32.07 -5.05 19.45
CA GLN A 48 32.15 -5.15 20.91
C GLN A 48 32.19 -3.77 21.59
N SER A 49 32.82 -2.78 20.98
CA SER A 49 32.87 -1.40 21.51
C SER A 49 31.54 -0.66 21.36
N LEU A 50 30.64 -1.14 20.54
CA LEU A 50 29.34 -0.53 20.22
C LEU A 50 29.42 0.88 19.60
N THR A 51 30.58 1.27 19.10
CA THR A 51 30.79 2.60 18.52
C THR A 51 31.70 2.48 17.31
N LEU A 52 31.29 3.04 16.18
CA LEU A 52 32.18 3.25 15.04
C LEU A 52 33.23 4.33 15.38
N VAL A 53 34.39 4.30 14.74
CA VAL A 53 35.41 5.34 14.90
C VAL A 53 34.87 6.71 14.49
N SER A 54 33.90 6.76 13.57
CA SER A 54 33.15 7.97 13.22
C SER A 54 32.27 8.53 14.35
N GLY A 55 32.12 7.83 15.49
CA GLY A 55 31.21 8.19 16.58
C GLY A 55 29.74 7.84 16.33
N GLU A 56 29.43 7.28 15.17
CA GLU A 56 28.07 6.85 14.82
C GLU A 56 27.76 5.44 15.36
N LYS A 57 26.51 5.23 15.77
CA LYS A 57 26.04 3.90 16.16
C LYS A 57 25.27 3.26 15.01
N PRO A 58 25.53 1.96 14.69
CA PRO A 58 24.70 1.24 13.74
C PRO A 58 23.23 1.24 14.19
N VAL A 59 22.32 1.47 13.25
CA VAL A 59 20.88 1.50 13.54
C VAL A 59 20.37 0.12 13.95
N ASN A 60 20.94 -0.96 13.37
CA ASN A 60 20.52 -2.33 13.59
C ASN A 60 21.57 -3.15 14.37
N LEU A 61 22.11 -2.60 15.46
CA LEU A 61 23.24 -3.21 16.17
C LEU A 61 23.04 -4.69 16.56
N ALA A 62 21.90 -5.04 17.16
CA ALA A 62 21.66 -6.43 17.59
C ALA A 62 21.59 -7.44 16.42
N PRO A 63 20.86 -7.17 15.32
CA PRO A 63 20.90 -7.98 14.10
C PRO A 63 22.29 -8.05 13.45
N LEU A 64 23.04 -6.95 13.41
CA LEU A 64 24.41 -6.91 12.89
C LEU A 64 25.34 -7.81 13.70
N LEU A 65 25.33 -7.64 15.02
CA LEU A 65 26.16 -8.44 15.92
C LEU A 65 25.84 -9.94 15.79
N ALA A 66 24.58 -10.32 15.71
CA ALA A 66 24.17 -11.70 15.51
C ALA A 66 24.66 -12.25 14.16
N PHE A 67 24.53 -11.45 13.10
CA PHE A 67 24.95 -11.82 11.75
C PHE A 67 26.48 -12.05 11.67
N TYR A 68 27.29 -11.09 12.16
CA TYR A 68 28.76 -11.22 12.11
C TYR A 68 29.28 -12.29 13.04
N ARG A 69 28.71 -12.50 14.23
CA ARG A 69 29.07 -13.63 15.11
C ARG A 69 28.88 -14.97 14.43
N GLN A 70 27.79 -15.18 13.71
CA GLN A 70 27.51 -16.41 12.98
C GLN A 70 28.54 -16.66 11.88
N ARG A 71 29.18 -15.62 11.36
CA ARG A 71 30.21 -15.66 10.32
C ARG A 71 31.65 -15.63 10.85
N ASN A 72 31.86 -15.74 12.16
CA ASN A 72 33.16 -15.53 12.78
C ASN A 72 33.78 -14.17 12.39
N TYR A 73 32.97 -13.13 12.31
CA TYR A 73 33.30 -11.76 11.95
C TYR A 73 33.91 -11.57 10.55
N ARG A 74 33.84 -12.56 9.67
CA ARG A 74 34.33 -12.41 8.29
C ARG A 74 33.60 -11.31 7.55
N PRO A 75 34.33 -10.47 6.79
CA PRO A 75 33.71 -9.41 6.01
C PRO A 75 32.76 -9.97 4.94
N VAL A 76 31.81 -9.16 4.50
CA VAL A 76 30.77 -9.52 3.53
C VAL A 76 31.05 -8.90 2.17
N TRP A 77 31.49 -7.66 2.18
CA TRP A 77 31.57 -6.82 1.01
C TRP A 77 32.97 -6.76 0.39
N TYR A 78 33.95 -7.37 1.06
CA TYR A 78 35.34 -7.47 0.65
C TYR A 78 35.79 -8.90 0.67
N GLY A 79 36.68 -9.26 -0.28
CA GLY A 79 37.35 -10.52 -0.34
C GLY A 79 38.80 -10.34 -0.80
N ALA A 80 39.49 -11.45 -1.05
CA ALA A 80 40.90 -11.47 -1.47
C ALA A 80 41.20 -10.60 -2.72
N GLY A 81 40.20 -10.34 -3.54
CA GLY A 81 40.31 -9.50 -4.76
C GLY A 81 39.80 -8.05 -4.59
N GLY A 82 39.56 -7.58 -3.37
CA GLY A 82 38.98 -6.25 -3.12
C GLY A 82 37.46 -6.25 -2.99
N ILE A 83 36.80 -5.21 -3.49
CA ILE A 83 35.34 -5.04 -3.42
C ILE A 83 34.62 -6.16 -4.20
N SER A 84 33.69 -6.86 -3.53
CA SER A 84 32.93 -7.96 -4.13
C SER A 84 31.94 -7.48 -5.21
N PRO A 85 31.53 -8.32 -6.18
CA PRO A 85 30.47 -7.98 -7.12
C PRO A 85 29.16 -7.60 -6.43
N ALA A 86 28.82 -8.23 -5.32
CA ALA A 86 27.65 -7.88 -4.52
C ALA A 86 27.69 -6.46 -3.98
N SER A 87 28.88 -5.95 -3.60
CA SER A 87 29.07 -4.57 -3.16
C SER A 87 28.78 -3.58 -4.28
N GLN A 88 29.25 -3.86 -5.51
CA GLN A 88 29.01 -2.99 -6.67
C GLN A 88 27.52 -2.90 -6.99
N HIS A 89 26.80 -4.02 -6.98
CA HIS A 89 25.35 -4.05 -7.16
C HIS A 89 24.63 -3.29 -6.03
N TRP A 90 25.10 -3.44 -4.79
CA TRP A 90 24.51 -2.73 -3.65
C TRP A 90 24.71 -1.22 -3.75
N LEU A 91 25.91 -0.74 -4.07
CA LEU A 91 26.19 0.67 -4.27
C LEU A 91 25.34 1.29 -5.40
N SER A 92 25.18 0.55 -6.51
CA SER A 92 24.28 0.94 -7.60
C SER A 92 22.83 1.05 -7.14
N THR A 93 22.36 0.11 -6.32
CA THR A 93 21.00 0.10 -5.76
C THR A 93 20.77 1.28 -4.82
N LEU A 94 21.72 1.58 -3.93
CA LEU A 94 21.68 2.76 -3.06
C LEU A 94 21.57 4.07 -3.88
N GLY A 95 22.19 4.13 -5.05
CA GLY A 95 22.08 5.28 -5.97
C GLY A 95 20.67 5.53 -6.49
N ARG A 96 19.80 4.50 -6.52
CA ARG A 96 18.45 4.53 -7.12
C ARG A 96 17.30 4.49 -6.09
N VAL A 97 17.60 4.60 -4.80
CA VAL A 97 16.62 4.50 -3.69
C VAL A 97 15.43 5.48 -3.84
N GLU A 98 15.66 6.67 -4.41
CA GLU A 98 14.58 7.63 -4.66
C GLU A 98 13.54 7.13 -5.67
N GLN A 99 13.97 6.34 -6.66
CA GLN A 99 13.09 5.73 -7.67
C GLN A 99 12.18 4.66 -7.05
N GLU A 100 12.55 4.16 -5.87
CA GLU A 100 11.71 3.26 -5.06
C GLU A 100 10.71 4.02 -4.17
N GLY A 101 10.66 5.35 -4.25
CA GLY A 101 9.76 6.17 -3.46
C GLY A 101 10.22 6.43 -2.02
N MET A 102 11.45 6.08 -1.69
CA MET A 102 12.02 6.39 -0.37
C MET A 102 12.58 7.80 -0.35
N ARG A 103 12.37 8.52 0.76
CA ARG A 103 12.94 9.85 1.00
C ARG A 103 14.01 9.79 2.08
N GLY A 104 15.08 10.58 1.88
CA GLY A 104 15.97 11.04 2.96
C GLY A 104 16.67 9.96 3.78
N LEU A 105 16.53 8.70 3.37
CA LEU A 105 17.19 7.59 4.03
C LEU A 105 18.62 7.54 3.54
N LEU A 106 19.45 8.26 4.24
CA LEU A 106 20.87 8.35 3.92
C LEU A 106 21.57 7.01 4.10
N MET A 107 21.04 6.08 4.89
CA MET A 107 21.56 4.72 5.07
C MET A 107 23.10 4.69 5.00
N HIS A 108 23.74 5.64 5.69
CA HIS A 108 25.19 5.89 5.64
C HIS A 108 25.72 6.26 4.25
N ARG A 109 24.87 6.74 3.31
CA ARG A 109 25.29 6.95 1.92
C ARG A 109 26.45 7.95 1.78
N ALA A 110 26.43 9.05 2.53
CA ALA A 110 27.50 10.04 2.49
C ALA A 110 28.80 9.49 3.08
N GLU A 111 28.71 8.79 4.19
CA GLU A 111 29.81 8.15 4.90
C GLU A 111 30.41 7.00 4.07
N ILE A 112 29.57 6.17 3.47
CA ILE A 112 29.98 5.12 2.53
C ILE A 112 30.74 5.73 1.35
N GLN A 113 30.20 6.82 0.73
CA GLN A 113 30.83 7.47 -0.42
C GLN A 113 32.22 8.03 -0.09
N GLN A 114 32.40 8.55 1.12
CA GLN A 114 33.68 9.09 1.59
C GLN A 114 34.75 8.00 1.85
N ARG A 115 34.32 6.75 2.06
CA ARG A 115 35.18 5.63 2.43
C ARG A 115 35.36 4.59 1.33
N LEU A 116 34.90 4.86 0.11
CA LEU A 116 35.05 3.91 -1.00
C LEU A 116 36.51 3.63 -1.36
N ASP A 117 37.42 4.56 -1.07
CA ASP A 117 38.86 4.43 -1.30
C ASP A 117 39.62 4.00 -0.03
N ALA A 118 38.93 3.39 0.95
CA ALA A 118 39.56 2.87 2.17
C ALA A 118 40.51 1.70 1.88
N GLU A 119 41.69 1.72 2.51
CA GLU A 119 42.73 0.70 2.30
C GLU A 119 43.12 -0.03 3.61
N GLY A 120 42.93 0.62 4.77
CA GLY A 120 43.29 0.06 6.07
C GLY A 120 42.25 -0.93 6.62
N PRO A 121 42.66 -1.94 7.40
CA PRO A 121 41.72 -2.96 7.95
C PRO A 121 40.61 -2.35 8.79
N MET A 122 40.88 -1.28 9.54
CA MET A 122 39.89 -0.60 10.38
C MET A 122 38.85 0.15 9.52
N GLU A 123 39.29 0.92 8.54
CA GLU A 123 38.40 1.65 7.63
C GLU A 123 37.55 0.70 6.78
N LEU A 124 38.14 -0.43 6.35
CA LEU A 124 37.42 -1.48 5.61
C LEU A 124 36.40 -2.18 6.49
N ALA A 125 36.68 -2.42 7.76
CA ALA A 125 35.74 -2.98 8.72
C ALA A 125 34.56 -2.04 8.97
N GLU A 126 34.81 -0.74 9.13
CA GLU A 126 33.75 0.26 9.25
C GLU A 126 32.87 0.34 8.01
N LEU A 127 33.49 0.32 6.82
CA LEU A 127 32.75 0.35 5.56
C LEU A 127 31.90 -0.91 5.38
N ASP A 128 32.41 -2.09 5.73
CA ASP A 128 31.68 -3.36 5.69
C ASP A 128 30.46 -3.32 6.63
N LEU A 129 30.61 -2.78 7.84
CA LEU A 129 29.50 -2.56 8.79
C LEU A 129 28.46 -1.58 8.25
N MET A 130 28.89 -0.44 7.67
CA MET A 130 27.96 0.56 7.11
C MET A 130 27.20 -0.01 5.91
N LEU A 131 27.86 -0.75 5.04
CA LEU A 131 27.21 -1.41 3.90
C LEU A 131 26.20 -2.46 4.38
N THR A 132 26.52 -3.25 5.40
CA THR A 132 25.60 -4.24 5.97
C THR A 132 24.42 -3.60 6.68
N ASP A 133 24.64 -2.56 7.49
CA ASP A 133 23.56 -1.84 8.17
C ASP A 133 22.64 -1.15 7.15
N SER A 134 23.20 -0.49 6.14
CA SER A 134 22.43 0.11 5.07
C SER A 134 21.62 -0.93 4.28
N PHE A 135 22.18 -2.11 4.03
CA PHE A 135 21.47 -3.22 3.39
C PHE A 135 20.31 -3.72 4.27
N PHE A 136 20.53 -3.88 5.58
CA PHE A 136 19.49 -4.29 6.52
C PHE A 136 18.35 -3.26 6.60
N GLN A 137 18.68 -1.97 6.63
CA GLN A 137 17.69 -0.90 6.61
C GLN A 137 16.88 -0.91 5.32
N TYR A 138 17.57 -0.98 4.17
CA TYR A 138 16.93 -1.01 2.86
C TYR A 138 15.98 -2.20 2.72
N THR A 139 16.47 -3.40 2.98
CA THR A 139 15.69 -4.64 2.79
C THR A 139 14.45 -4.66 3.68
N ARG A 140 14.57 -4.18 4.93
CA ARG A 140 13.42 -4.03 5.81
C ARG A 140 12.42 -3.02 5.25
N LYS A 141 12.89 -1.83 4.89
CA LYS A 141 12.02 -0.74 4.40
C LYS A 141 11.38 -1.06 3.05
N MET A 142 12.07 -1.77 2.19
CA MET A 142 11.50 -2.26 0.92
C MET A 142 10.52 -3.40 1.13
N GLY A 143 10.81 -4.28 2.06
CA GLY A 143 10.04 -5.48 2.30
C GLY A 143 8.85 -5.30 3.24
N GLN A 144 8.90 -4.38 4.18
CA GLN A 144 7.85 -4.16 5.20
C GLN A 144 7.23 -2.76 5.13
N GLY A 145 7.90 -1.81 4.43
CA GLY A 145 7.59 -0.39 4.48
C GLY A 145 8.53 0.37 5.42
N GLN A 146 8.53 1.68 5.28
CA GLN A 146 9.42 2.58 6.03
C GLN A 146 8.99 2.74 7.49
N LEU A 147 7.71 2.49 7.78
CA LEU A 147 7.09 2.61 9.10
C LEU A 147 6.27 1.36 9.45
N ASP A 148 6.04 1.17 10.74
CA ASP A 148 4.99 0.29 11.22
C ASP A 148 3.63 0.88 10.81
N SER A 149 2.85 0.09 10.07
CA SER A 149 1.58 0.53 9.49
C SER A 149 0.57 0.94 10.57
N SER A 150 0.53 0.24 11.71
CA SER A 150 -0.41 0.50 12.80
C SER A 150 -0.08 1.80 13.55
N LEU A 151 1.20 2.18 13.61
CA LEU A 151 1.65 3.45 14.20
C LEU A 151 1.46 4.61 13.21
N ALA A 152 1.66 4.36 11.93
CA ALA A 152 1.53 5.37 10.88
C ALA A 152 0.05 5.69 10.56
N ASP A 153 -0.82 4.68 10.62
CA ASP A 153 -2.25 4.80 10.33
C ASP A 153 -3.08 3.88 11.25
N PRO A 154 -3.69 4.43 12.32
CA PRO A 154 -4.50 3.66 13.28
C PRO A 154 -5.70 2.92 12.65
N ASP A 155 -6.13 3.32 11.45
CA ASP A 155 -7.21 2.66 10.71
C ASP A 155 -6.70 1.51 9.81
N TRP A 156 -5.37 1.25 9.79
CA TRP A 156 -4.76 0.14 9.07
C TRP A 156 -4.67 -1.13 9.92
N HIS A 157 -5.31 -2.20 9.49
CA HIS A 157 -5.41 -3.47 10.23
C HIS A 157 -5.01 -4.69 9.39
N ILE A 158 -4.27 -4.49 8.30
CA ILE A 158 -3.67 -5.58 7.53
C ILE A 158 -2.26 -5.83 8.10
N PRO A 159 -1.92 -7.06 8.51
CA PRO A 159 -0.59 -7.38 9.00
C PRO A 159 0.49 -7.15 7.94
N GLN A 160 1.60 -6.53 8.35
CA GLN A 160 2.76 -6.34 7.48
C GLN A 160 3.54 -7.65 7.27
N PRO A 161 4.17 -7.85 6.11
CA PRO A 161 5.10 -8.95 5.89
C PRO A 161 6.29 -8.89 6.85
N GLU A 162 6.80 -10.03 7.27
CA GLU A 162 8.07 -10.12 8.03
C GLU A 162 9.23 -10.33 7.06
N ILE A 163 10.30 -9.54 7.21
CA ILE A 163 11.53 -9.66 6.44
C ILE A 163 12.70 -9.96 7.37
N LYS A 164 13.55 -10.89 6.96
CA LYS A 164 14.77 -11.29 7.67
C LYS A 164 16.01 -10.87 6.86
N PRO A 165 16.53 -9.64 7.01
CA PRO A 165 17.61 -9.11 6.18
C PRO A 165 18.88 -9.96 6.23
N ALA A 166 19.24 -10.48 7.41
CA ALA A 166 20.42 -11.34 7.58
C ALA A 166 20.36 -12.62 6.73
N VAL A 167 19.18 -13.27 6.68
CA VAL A 167 18.98 -14.48 5.87
C VAL A 167 19.12 -14.17 4.38
N LEU A 168 18.64 -13.02 3.96
CA LEU A 168 18.74 -12.58 2.57
C LEU A 168 20.19 -12.30 2.19
N LEU A 169 20.93 -11.56 3.04
CA LEU A 169 22.33 -11.25 2.79
C LEU A 169 23.18 -12.51 2.76
N GLU A 170 22.91 -13.45 3.65
CA GLU A 170 23.64 -14.74 3.66
C GLU A 170 23.43 -15.52 2.35
N LYS A 171 22.21 -15.56 1.81
CA LYS A 171 21.95 -16.17 0.50
C LYS A 171 22.75 -15.51 -0.62
N ILE A 172 22.86 -14.18 -0.62
CA ILE A 172 23.64 -13.42 -1.61
C ILE A 172 25.13 -13.80 -1.49
N VAL A 173 25.67 -13.83 -0.29
CA VAL A 173 27.07 -14.17 -0.03
C VAL A 173 27.40 -15.62 -0.43
N GLN A 174 26.44 -16.54 -0.28
CA GLN A 174 26.58 -17.94 -0.69
C GLN A 174 26.45 -18.18 -2.20
N GLY A 175 26.46 -17.12 -3.01
CA GLY A 175 26.41 -17.18 -4.48
C GLY A 175 25.02 -16.96 -5.07
N GLY A 176 24.06 -16.48 -4.31
CA GLY A 176 22.75 -16.05 -4.82
C GLY A 176 22.86 -14.80 -5.71
N HIS A 177 22.01 -14.72 -6.74
CA HIS A 177 21.94 -13.53 -7.57
C HIS A 177 21.39 -12.34 -6.77
N PHE A 178 22.15 -11.26 -6.69
CA PHE A 178 21.81 -10.06 -5.92
C PHE A 178 20.46 -9.44 -6.37
N ASP A 179 20.30 -9.27 -7.67
CA ASP A 179 19.10 -8.62 -8.22
C ASP A 179 17.83 -9.46 -7.99
N ASP A 180 17.91 -10.78 -8.07
CA ASP A 180 16.80 -11.68 -7.76
C ASP A 180 16.41 -11.62 -6.28
N ALA A 181 17.42 -11.61 -5.40
CA ALA A 181 17.21 -11.55 -3.97
C ALA A 181 16.56 -10.21 -3.53
N VAL A 182 17.05 -9.10 -4.08
CA VAL A 182 16.49 -7.76 -3.84
C VAL A 182 15.14 -7.59 -4.53
N GLY A 183 15.00 -8.11 -5.75
CA GLY A 183 13.74 -8.09 -6.50
C GLY A 183 12.60 -8.81 -5.76
N ALA A 184 12.91 -9.92 -5.07
CA ALA A 184 11.94 -10.66 -4.26
C ALA A 184 11.45 -9.90 -3.01
N LEU A 185 12.11 -8.81 -2.61
CA LEU A 185 11.64 -7.93 -1.53
C LEU A 185 10.47 -7.05 -1.97
N LEU A 186 10.41 -6.71 -3.25
CA LEU A 186 9.37 -5.84 -3.77
C LEU A 186 8.01 -6.56 -3.80
N PRO A 187 6.90 -5.82 -3.59
CA PRO A 187 5.59 -6.37 -3.89
C PRO A 187 5.54 -6.90 -5.32
N GLY A 188 5.21 -8.20 -5.50
CA GLY A 188 5.13 -8.84 -6.82
C GLY A 188 3.95 -8.36 -7.68
N HIS A 189 3.08 -7.51 -7.11
CA HIS A 189 1.88 -7.00 -7.75
C HIS A 189 2.19 -6.11 -8.95
N THR A 190 1.51 -6.36 -10.05
CA THR A 190 1.66 -5.57 -11.29
C THR A 190 1.35 -4.09 -11.06
N GLU A 191 0.38 -3.79 -10.19
CA GLU A 191 -0.03 -2.44 -9.81
C GLU A 191 1.11 -1.67 -9.10
N TYR A 192 1.87 -2.34 -8.22
CA TYR A 192 3.04 -1.76 -7.57
C TYR A 192 4.10 -1.37 -8.60
N ARG A 193 4.43 -2.27 -9.54
CA ARG A 193 5.42 -2.01 -10.59
C ARG A 193 5.01 -0.83 -11.47
N LYS A 194 3.76 -0.83 -11.96
CA LYS A 194 3.21 0.27 -12.76
C LYS A 194 3.22 1.61 -11.99
N LEU A 195 2.92 1.59 -10.68
CA LEU A 195 2.95 2.81 -9.85
C LEU A 195 4.38 3.32 -9.63
N ARG A 196 5.36 2.42 -9.50
CA ARG A 196 6.78 2.76 -9.43
C ARG A 196 7.27 3.40 -10.73
N GLU A 197 6.90 2.85 -11.89
CA GLU A 197 7.20 3.44 -13.21
C GLU A 197 6.57 4.84 -13.34
N ALA A 198 5.34 5.02 -12.84
CA ALA A 198 4.71 6.32 -12.78
C ALA A 198 5.49 7.30 -11.89
N LEU A 199 6.03 6.84 -10.74
CA LEU A 199 6.92 7.67 -9.90
C LEU A 199 8.12 8.17 -10.69
N ILE A 200 8.81 7.28 -11.41
CA ILE A 200 10.00 7.64 -12.20
C ILE A 200 9.65 8.73 -13.20
N ARG A 201 8.57 8.58 -13.96
CA ARG A 201 8.11 9.61 -14.90
C ARG A 201 7.84 10.95 -14.23
N TYR A 202 7.23 10.97 -13.04
CA TYR A 202 6.95 12.21 -12.31
C TYR A 202 8.23 12.83 -11.71
N LEU A 203 9.22 12.01 -11.33
CA LEU A 203 10.55 12.50 -10.94
C LEU A 203 11.27 13.17 -12.11
N ASP A 204 11.17 12.64 -13.32
CA ASP A 204 11.73 13.23 -14.53
C ASP A 204 11.05 14.56 -14.88
N ILE A 205 9.70 14.64 -14.77
CA ILE A 205 8.96 15.89 -14.91
C ILE A 205 9.46 16.93 -13.91
N ARG A 206 9.63 16.56 -12.64
CA ARG A 206 10.17 17.44 -11.60
C ARG A 206 11.57 17.92 -11.95
N LYS A 207 12.46 17.02 -12.40
CA LYS A 207 13.83 17.33 -12.80
C LYS A 207 13.89 18.31 -13.98
N SER A 208 12.90 18.27 -14.87
CA SER A 208 12.74 19.20 -15.99
C SER A 208 12.07 20.53 -15.61
N GLY A 209 11.89 20.81 -14.32
CA GLY A 209 11.29 22.06 -13.80
C GLY A 209 9.81 21.97 -13.45
N GLY A 210 9.17 20.81 -13.62
CA GLY A 210 7.73 20.62 -13.36
C GLY A 210 6.85 21.19 -14.48
N TRP A 211 5.55 21.24 -14.23
CA TRP A 211 4.57 21.84 -15.14
C TRP A 211 4.23 23.28 -14.74
N PRO A 212 3.75 24.12 -15.69
CA PRO A 212 3.29 25.46 -15.39
C PRO A 212 2.17 25.47 -14.37
N GLU A 213 2.27 26.37 -13.38
CA GLU A 213 1.23 26.51 -12.38
C GLU A 213 -0.01 27.19 -12.94
N LEU A 214 -1.17 26.55 -12.75
CA LEU A 214 -2.48 27.12 -12.96
C LEU A 214 -3.03 27.61 -11.62
N GLN A 215 -3.53 28.85 -11.59
CA GLN A 215 -4.10 29.39 -10.38
C GLN A 215 -5.33 28.57 -9.94
N ARG A 216 -5.44 28.29 -8.64
CA ARG A 216 -6.60 27.57 -8.05
C ARG A 216 -7.90 28.36 -8.21
N SER A 217 -7.81 29.68 -8.13
CA SER A 217 -8.92 30.61 -8.37
C SER A 217 -8.84 31.15 -9.80
N GLY A 218 -9.98 31.32 -10.45
CA GLY A 218 -10.08 31.83 -11.81
C GLY A 218 -11.45 31.58 -12.40
N ARG A 219 -11.72 32.24 -13.54
CA ARG A 219 -12.96 31.99 -14.25
C ARG A 219 -13.07 30.54 -14.73
N LYS A 220 -14.27 30.06 -14.89
CA LYS A 220 -14.58 28.83 -15.60
C LYS A 220 -13.98 28.89 -17.01
N LEU A 221 -13.39 27.77 -17.49
CA LEU A 221 -12.96 27.61 -18.88
C LEU A 221 -13.75 26.46 -19.51
N GLU A 222 -14.21 26.69 -20.75
CA GLU A 222 -15.00 25.73 -21.51
C GLU A 222 -14.68 25.84 -23.01
N PRO A 223 -15.11 24.88 -23.84
CA PRO A 223 -14.87 24.91 -25.28
C PRO A 223 -15.23 26.24 -25.91
N GLY A 224 -14.33 26.77 -26.75
CA GLY A 224 -14.42 28.10 -27.38
C GLY A 224 -13.72 29.23 -26.64
N ASP A 225 -13.34 29.05 -25.37
CA ASP A 225 -12.53 30.06 -24.65
C ASP A 225 -11.13 30.18 -25.23
N ALA A 226 -10.53 31.37 -25.07
CA ALA A 226 -9.13 31.63 -25.45
C ALA A 226 -8.42 32.40 -24.32
N SER A 227 -7.23 31.94 -23.93
CA SER A 227 -6.38 32.60 -22.91
C SER A 227 -5.00 31.95 -22.80
N GLU A 228 -4.07 32.66 -22.13
CA GLU A 228 -2.75 32.13 -21.79
C GLU A 228 -2.83 30.91 -20.84
N ASP A 229 -3.84 30.85 -19.97
CA ASP A 229 -4.08 29.69 -19.10
C ASP A 229 -4.30 28.41 -19.91
N ILE A 230 -4.87 28.52 -21.11
CA ILE A 230 -5.10 27.38 -22.00
C ILE A 230 -3.78 26.81 -22.54
N GLN A 231 -2.82 27.68 -22.88
CA GLN A 231 -1.49 27.20 -23.29
C GLN A 231 -0.78 26.48 -22.15
N LYS A 232 -0.80 27.03 -20.93
CA LYS A 232 -0.26 26.38 -19.73
C LYS A 232 -0.92 25.03 -19.47
N LEU A 233 -2.24 24.98 -19.63
CA LEU A 233 -3.03 23.77 -19.49
C LEU A 233 -2.62 22.70 -20.50
N ARG A 234 -2.48 23.07 -21.78
CA ARG A 234 -2.04 22.14 -22.83
C ARG A 234 -0.67 21.55 -22.50
N GLN A 235 0.28 22.38 -22.10
CA GLN A 235 1.61 21.95 -21.69
C GLN A 235 1.55 20.97 -20.50
N GLN A 236 0.78 21.29 -19.46
CA GLN A 236 0.60 20.39 -18.31
C GLN A 236 -0.01 19.05 -18.73
N LEU A 237 -1.06 19.06 -19.54
CA LEU A 237 -1.76 17.83 -19.97
C LEU A 237 -0.86 16.96 -20.87
N TRP A 238 -0.01 17.57 -21.69
CA TRP A 238 1.02 16.85 -22.44
C TRP A 238 2.04 16.19 -21.52
N MET A 239 2.61 16.91 -20.57
CA MET A 239 3.62 16.39 -19.65
C MET A 239 3.12 15.19 -18.84
N VAL A 240 1.84 15.15 -18.51
CA VAL A 240 1.22 14.03 -17.76
C VAL A 240 0.61 12.96 -18.66
N GLY A 241 0.68 13.11 -19.99
CA GLY A 241 0.24 12.12 -20.98
C GLY A 241 -1.25 12.16 -21.34
N ASP A 242 -1.97 13.22 -20.97
CA ASP A 242 -3.37 13.42 -21.35
C ASP A 242 -3.53 14.08 -22.73
N LEU A 243 -2.48 14.72 -23.26
CA LEU A 243 -2.46 15.41 -24.55
C LEU A 243 -1.25 14.94 -25.37
N ALA A 244 -1.37 14.81 -26.69
CA ALA A 244 -0.23 14.55 -27.56
C ALA A 244 0.66 15.78 -27.72
N GLN A 245 1.95 15.58 -28.07
CA GLN A 245 2.91 16.68 -28.17
C GLN A 245 2.54 17.69 -29.26
N ASP A 246 2.06 17.21 -30.39
CA ASP A 246 1.69 18.04 -31.54
C ASP A 246 0.50 18.95 -31.24
N ASP A 247 -0.30 18.61 -30.23
CA ASP A 247 -1.46 19.37 -29.78
C ASP A 247 -1.15 20.44 -28.72
N VAL A 248 0.12 20.59 -28.30
CA VAL A 248 0.51 21.54 -27.24
C VAL A 248 0.39 23.02 -27.66
N PRO A 249 0.80 23.44 -28.87
CA PRO A 249 0.65 24.82 -29.28
C PRO A 249 -0.82 25.25 -29.40
N GLY A 250 -1.18 26.37 -28.79
CA GLY A 250 -2.51 26.96 -28.95
C GLY A 250 -3.08 27.60 -27.69
N TYR A 251 -3.87 28.63 -27.91
CA TYR A 251 -4.51 29.44 -26.87
C TYR A 251 -6.03 29.21 -26.80
N VAL A 252 -6.58 28.39 -27.72
CA VAL A 252 -8.01 28.14 -27.86
C VAL A 252 -8.37 26.81 -27.20
N TYR A 253 -9.48 26.79 -26.47
CA TYR A 253 -10.09 25.60 -25.91
C TYR A 253 -10.88 24.86 -27.00
N ASP A 254 -10.21 24.04 -27.79
CA ASP A 254 -10.80 23.25 -28.88
C ASP A 254 -11.25 21.86 -28.42
N ALA A 255 -11.84 21.08 -29.33
CA ALA A 255 -12.34 19.73 -29.05
C ALA A 255 -11.21 18.72 -28.70
N VAL A 256 -9.96 18.97 -29.10
CA VAL A 256 -8.81 18.11 -28.73
C VAL A 256 -8.50 18.31 -27.25
N LEU A 257 -8.44 19.58 -26.83
CA LEU A 257 -8.21 19.93 -25.41
C LEU A 257 -9.37 19.47 -24.53
N GLU A 258 -10.62 19.58 -25.00
CA GLU A 258 -11.80 19.11 -24.27
C GLU A 258 -11.67 17.61 -23.94
N ARG A 259 -11.34 16.78 -24.92
CA ARG A 259 -11.11 15.34 -24.69
C ARG A 259 -9.96 15.08 -23.71
N ALA A 260 -8.88 15.86 -23.76
CA ALA A 260 -7.77 15.75 -22.82
C ALA A 260 -8.19 16.14 -21.39
N VAL A 261 -9.00 17.18 -21.23
CA VAL A 261 -9.56 17.60 -19.94
C VAL A 261 -10.52 16.55 -19.40
N ILE A 262 -11.37 15.95 -20.22
CA ILE A 262 -12.27 14.86 -19.82
C ILE A 262 -11.44 13.67 -19.29
N ARG A 263 -10.35 13.26 -19.98
CA ARG A 263 -9.43 12.20 -19.49
C ARG A 263 -8.81 12.58 -18.15
N PHE A 264 -8.31 13.80 -18.02
CA PHE A 264 -7.77 14.32 -16.77
C PHE A 264 -8.80 14.26 -15.64
N GLN A 265 -10.01 14.74 -15.87
CA GLN A 265 -11.10 14.73 -14.89
C GLN A 265 -11.42 13.31 -14.42
N GLN A 266 -11.61 12.39 -15.35
CA GLN A 266 -11.94 10.99 -15.06
C GLN A 266 -10.87 10.32 -14.20
N ARG A 267 -9.59 10.46 -14.59
CA ARG A 267 -8.50 9.86 -13.81
C ARG A 267 -8.24 10.56 -12.47
N HIS A 268 -8.83 11.72 -12.23
CA HIS A 268 -8.83 12.42 -10.94
C HIS A 268 -10.13 12.24 -10.14
N GLY A 269 -11.02 11.35 -10.57
CA GLY A 269 -12.30 11.09 -9.90
C GLY A 269 -13.27 12.27 -9.93
N LEU A 270 -13.15 13.14 -10.92
CA LEU A 270 -14.03 14.26 -11.18
C LEU A 270 -15.10 13.90 -12.21
N LEU A 271 -16.12 14.75 -12.36
CA LEU A 271 -17.07 14.62 -13.46
C LEU A 271 -16.33 14.94 -14.77
N GLY A 272 -16.40 14.03 -15.74
CA GLY A 272 -15.79 14.18 -17.06
C GLY A 272 -16.68 14.99 -18.00
N ASP A 273 -16.87 16.28 -17.70
CA ASP A 273 -17.74 17.18 -18.45
C ASP A 273 -16.98 18.14 -19.38
N GLY A 274 -15.65 18.05 -19.41
CA GLY A 274 -14.79 18.94 -20.17
C GLY A 274 -14.74 20.37 -19.65
N VAL A 275 -15.39 20.68 -18.53
CA VAL A 275 -15.46 22.03 -17.98
C VAL A 275 -14.45 22.24 -16.86
N ILE A 276 -13.60 23.27 -16.98
CA ILE A 276 -12.61 23.61 -15.95
C ILE A 276 -13.23 24.54 -14.93
N GLY A 277 -14.08 23.97 -14.08
CA GLY A 277 -14.65 24.65 -12.92
C GLY A 277 -13.72 24.57 -11.69
N LYS A 278 -14.22 24.99 -10.54
CA LYS A 278 -13.46 25.07 -9.27
C LYS A 278 -12.73 23.78 -8.90
N ARG A 279 -13.39 22.61 -9.04
CA ARG A 279 -12.80 21.31 -8.67
C ARG A 279 -11.70 20.89 -9.64
N THR A 280 -11.92 21.07 -10.93
CA THR A 280 -10.92 20.75 -11.97
C THR A 280 -9.69 21.65 -11.83
N ARG A 281 -9.88 22.96 -11.61
CA ARG A 281 -8.77 23.89 -11.32
C ARG A 281 -7.97 23.46 -10.08
N ALA A 282 -8.65 23.11 -9.01
CA ALA A 282 -7.98 22.67 -7.78
C ALA A 282 -7.12 21.41 -8.02
N ALA A 283 -7.55 20.47 -8.87
CA ALA A 283 -6.79 19.29 -9.22
C ALA A 283 -5.59 19.59 -10.14
N LEU A 284 -5.76 20.51 -11.10
CA LEU A 284 -4.70 20.98 -12.00
C LEU A 284 -3.63 21.81 -11.26
N ALA A 285 -4.03 22.59 -10.27
CA ALA A 285 -3.14 23.43 -9.47
C ALA A 285 -2.32 22.64 -8.39
N VAL A 286 -2.39 21.31 -8.36
CA VAL A 286 -1.56 20.52 -7.46
C VAL A 286 -0.15 20.42 -8.04
N PRO A 287 0.90 20.89 -7.32
CA PRO A 287 2.28 20.82 -7.80
C PRO A 287 2.79 19.41 -8.01
N VAL A 288 3.78 19.24 -8.89
CA VAL A 288 4.39 17.93 -9.19
C VAL A 288 4.93 17.24 -7.94
N ASP A 289 5.55 17.98 -7.02
CA ASP A 289 6.07 17.43 -5.76
C ASP A 289 4.97 16.81 -4.88
N GLN A 290 3.79 17.43 -4.84
CA GLN A 290 2.66 16.86 -4.11
C GLN A 290 2.12 15.58 -4.77
N ARG A 291 2.15 15.50 -6.11
CA ARG A 291 1.79 14.25 -6.83
C ARG A 291 2.83 13.16 -6.61
N ILE A 292 4.12 13.49 -6.64
CA ILE A 292 5.21 12.58 -6.29
C ILE A 292 5.01 12.05 -4.85
N GLU A 293 4.70 12.93 -3.91
CA GLU A 293 4.41 12.52 -2.53
C GLU A 293 3.22 11.56 -2.47
N GLN A 294 2.12 11.88 -3.15
CA GLN A 294 0.94 11.04 -3.20
C GLN A 294 1.25 9.64 -3.76
N ILE A 295 2.07 9.55 -4.83
CA ILE A 295 2.54 8.28 -5.38
C ILE A 295 3.38 7.51 -4.35
N ARG A 296 4.33 8.17 -3.68
CA ARG A 296 5.20 7.58 -2.64
C ARG A 296 4.40 6.99 -1.48
N LEU A 297 3.37 7.69 -0.99
CA LEU A 297 2.50 7.22 0.09
C LEU A 297 1.75 5.95 -0.31
N ASN A 298 1.36 5.84 -1.58
CA ASN A 298 0.67 4.65 -2.07
C ASN A 298 1.63 3.48 -2.35
N LEU A 299 2.87 3.75 -2.78
CA LEU A 299 3.92 2.72 -2.82
C LEU A 299 4.23 2.19 -1.41
N GLU A 300 4.23 3.06 -0.39
CA GLU A 300 4.40 2.63 1.00
C GLU A 300 3.29 1.69 1.44
N ARG A 301 2.01 2.00 1.15
CA ARG A 301 0.87 1.13 1.45
C ARG A 301 0.94 -0.22 0.75
N TRP A 302 1.45 -0.28 -0.47
CA TRP A 302 1.67 -1.53 -1.17
C TRP A 302 2.69 -2.43 -0.46
N ARG A 303 3.72 -1.87 0.18
CA ARG A 303 4.71 -2.63 0.95
C ARG A 303 4.11 -3.26 2.21
N TRP A 304 3.05 -2.68 2.74
CA TRP A 304 2.33 -3.18 3.91
C TRP A 304 1.39 -4.34 3.59
N LEU A 305 1.08 -4.57 2.31
CA LEU A 305 0.20 -5.67 1.90
C LEU A 305 0.95 -7.01 1.86
N PRO A 306 0.23 -8.14 2.03
CA PRO A 306 0.78 -9.47 1.78
C PRO A 306 1.42 -9.57 0.39
N ARG A 307 2.47 -10.35 0.26
CA ARG A 307 3.16 -10.56 -1.02
C ARG A 307 2.30 -11.28 -2.04
N ASP A 308 1.41 -12.12 -1.58
CA ASP A 308 0.43 -12.83 -2.36
C ASP A 308 -0.97 -12.54 -1.80
N LEU A 309 -1.84 -12.00 -2.62
CA LEU A 309 -3.25 -11.73 -2.29
C LEU A 309 -4.14 -12.94 -2.62
N GLY A 310 -3.55 -13.99 -3.20
CA GLY A 310 -4.24 -15.16 -3.69
C GLY A 310 -4.63 -15.06 -5.17
N PRO A 311 -5.00 -16.19 -5.80
CA PRO A 311 -5.38 -16.24 -7.22
C PRO A 311 -6.74 -15.59 -7.49
N ARG A 312 -7.58 -15.47 -6.43
CA ARG A 312 -8.93 -14.94 -6.50
C ARG A 312 -9.24 -14.13 -5.24
N TYR A 313 -9.50 -12.83 -5.41
CA TYR A 313 -9.79 -11.91 -4.31
C TYR A 313 -10.63 -10.72 -4.78
N ILE A 314 -11.16 -9.97 -3.82
CA ILE A 314 -11.91 -8.74 -4.05
C ILE A 314 -11.16 -7.59 -3.39
N THR A 315 -10.99 -6.48 -4.11
CA THR A 315 -10.53 -5.22 -3.54
C THR A 315 -11.66 -4.21 -3.45
N VAL A 316 -11.71 -3.46 -2.37
CA VAL A 316 -12.56 -2.28 -2.22
C VAL A 316 -11.66 -1.09 -1.93
N ASN A 317 -11.37 -0.29 -2.94
CA ASN A 317 -10.64 0.96 -2.75
C ASN A 317 -11.60 2.05 -2.27
N THR A 318 -11.57 2.34 -0.98
CA THR A 318 -12.50 3.28 -0.35
C THR A 318 -12.29 4.73 -0.83
N ALA A 319 -11.06 5.15 -1.14
CA ALA A 319 -10.76 6.47 -1.71
C ALA A 319 -11.26 6.62 -3.16
N ALA A 320 -11.27 5.52 -3.93
CA ALA A 320 -11.79 5.48 -5.29
C ALA A 320 -13.31 5.27 -5.35
N PHE A 321 -13.92 4.81 -4.26
CA PHE A 321 -15.31 4.37 -4.23
C PHE A 321 -15.59 3.24 -5.21
N GLU A 322 -14.70 2.26 -5.28
CA GLU A 322 -14.74 1.19 -6.27
C GLU A 322 -14.48 -0.17 -5.63
N LEU A 323 -15.21 -1.18 -6.09
CA LEU A 323 -14.97 -2.59 -5.84
C LEU A 323 -14.53 -3.24 -7.13
N GLN A 324 -13.47 -4.04 -7.08
CA GLN A 324 -12.97 -4.85 -8.19
C GLN A 324 -12.81 -6.31 -7.75
N VAL A 325 -13.21 -7.22 -8.62
CA VAL A 325 -12.97 -8.65 -8.48
C VAL A 325 -11.74 -9.00 -9.31
N HIS A 326 -10.77 -9.62 -8.68
CA HIS A 326 -9.55 -10.12 -9.29
C HIS A 326 -9.64 -11.64 -9.37
N ASP A 327 -9.77 -12.16 -10.60
CA ASP A 327 -9.91 -13.59 -10.88
C ASP A 327 -9.46 -13.83 -12.33
N GLN A 328 -8.47 -14.69 -12.52
CA GLN A 328 -7.90 -14.97 -13.86
C GLN A 328 -8.86 -15.75 -14.75
N ASP A 329 -9.82 -16.47 -14.15
CA ASP A 329 -10.72 -17.40 -14.85
C ASP A 329 -12.07 -16.77 -15.22
N THR A 330 -12.31 -15.51 -14.88
CA THR A 330 -13.59 -14.84 -15.11
C THR A 330 -13.43 -13.46 -15.74
N ALA A 331 -14.49 -13.00 -16.41
CA ALA A 331 -14.53 -11.65 -16.94
C ALA A 331 -14.40 -10.63 -15.78
N PRO A 332 -13.68 -9.50 -16.00
CA PRO A 332 -13.52 -8.47 -14.99
C PRO A 332 -14.87 -7.96 -14.47
N LEU A 333 -15.04 -7.96 -13.15
CA LEU A 333 -16.22 -7.41 -12.49
C LEU A 333 -15.79 -6.22 -11.64
N SER A 334 -16.20 -5.03 -12.03
CA SER A 334 -16.03 -3.81 -11.24
C SER A 334 -17.36 -3.11 -11.03
N MET A 335 -17.45 -2.35 -9.92
CA MET A 335 -18.64 -1.58 -9.59
C MET A 335 -18.34 -0.44 -8.63
N ARG A 336 -19.19 0.57 -8.67
CA ARG A 336 -19.14 1.67 -7.71
C ARG A 336 -19.57 1.20 -6.33
N VAL A 337 -18.99 1.81 -5.29
CA VAL A 337 -19.41 1.60 -3.90
C VAL A 337 -19.68 2.92 -3.18
N ILE A 338 -20.48 2.83 -2.11
CA ILE A 338 -20.68 3.89 -1.13
C ILE A 338 -20.04 3.45 0.17
N VAL A 339 -19.18 4.28 0.73
CA VAL A 339 -18.37 3.98 1.92
C VAL A 339 -18.74 4.88 3.10
N GLY A 340 -18.09 4.69 4.23
CA GLY A 340 -18.32 5.45 5.46
C GLY A 340 -18.14 6.95 5.30
N LYS A 341 -18.92 7.73 6.07
CA LYS A 341 -18.69 9.17 6.25
C LYS A 341 -17.34 9.41 6.93
N GLN A 342 -16.80 10.63 6.82
CA GLN A 342 -15.54 11.02 7.46
C GLN A 342 -15.53 10.78 8.98
N GLN A 343 -16.67 10.97 9.65
CA GLN A 343 -16.81 10.70 11.09
C GLN A 343 -16.93 9.20 11.43
N HIS A 344 -17.14 8.36 10.44
CA HIS A 344 -17.29 6.91 10.53
C HIS A 344 -16.63 6.26 9.32
N PRO A 345 -15.30 6.38 9.20
CA PRO A 345 -14.58 5.88 8.05
C PRO A 345 -14.72 4.35 7.95
N THR A 346 -14.68 3.83 6.73
CA THR A 346 -14.48 2.41 6.51
C THR A 346 -13.00 2.11 6.76
N PRO A 347 -12.63 1.25 7.74
CA PRO A 347 -11.23 0.95 8.05
C PRO A 347 -10.56 0.13 6.94
N VAL A 348 -9.24 0.09 6.96
CA VAL A 348 -8.41 -0.73 6.07
C VAL A 348 -8.15 -2.07 6.76
N PHE A 349 -8.68 -3.16 6.21
CA PHE A 349 -8.53 -4.51 6.76
C PHE A 349 -8.73 -5.57 5.68
N THR A 350 -8.40 -6.80 6.00
CA THR A 350 -8.71 -7.97 5.15
C THR A 350 -9.48 -9.01 5.93
N GLU A 351 -10.47 -9.61 5.27
CA GLU A 351 -11.25 -10.72 5.81
C GLU A 351 -11.80 -11.61 4.70
N LYS A 352 -12.18 -12.83 5.04
CA LYS A 352 -12.83 -13.75 4.11
C LYS A 352 -14.34 -13.56 4.11
N MET A 353 -14.90 -13.28 2.94
CA MET A 353 -16.34 -13.43 2.71
C MET A 353 -16.69 -14.91 2.68
N SER A 354 -17.51 -15.37 3.60
CA SER A 354 -17.84 -16.80 3.79
C SER A 354 -19.28 -17.15 3.53
N TYR A 355 -20.20 -16.20 3.59
CA TYR A 355 -21.61 -16.39 3.30
C TYR A 355 -22.30 -15.08 2.94
N LEU A 356 -23.48 -15.18 2.33
CA LEU A 356 -24.38 -14.06 2.11
C LEU A 356 -25.75 -14.33 2.77
N ILE A 357 -26.49 -13.25 2.99
CA ILE A 357 -27.86 -13.29 3.51
C ILE A 357 -28.75 -12.63 2.48
N VAL A 358 -29.71 -13.39 1.98
CA VAL A 358 -30.80 -12.88 1.13
C VAL A 358 -31.93 -12.41 2.05
N ASN A 359 -32.58 -11.31 1.69
CA ASN A 359 -33.66 -10.68 2.45
C ASN A 359 -33.27 -10.45 3.93
N PRO A 360 -32.18 -9.68 4.20
CA PRO A 360 -31.68 -9.49 5.54
C PRO A 360 -32.63 -8.63 6.39
N TYR A 361 -32.76 -8.98 7.67
CA TYR A 361 -33.19 -8.00 8.66
C TYR A 361 -32.10 -6.97 8.88
N TRP A 362 -32.44 -5.68 8.99
CA TRP A 362 -31.49 -4.68 9.44
C TRP A 362 -31.62 -4.45 10.95
N HIS A 363 -30.69 -5.00 11.69
CA HIS A 363 -30.52 -4.69 13.12
C HIS A 363 -29.85 -3.33 13.23
N VAL A 364 -30.62 -2.31 13.62
CA VAL A 364 -30.14 -0.92 13.64
C VAL A 364 -29.15 -0.73 14.79
N PRO A 365 -27.90 -0.28 14.52
CA PRO A 365 -26.99 0.08 15.60
C PRO A 365 -27.58 1.23 16.45
N THR A 366 -27.46 1.14 17.78
CA THR A 366 -28.02 2.13 18.72
C THR A 366 -27.65 3.56 18.35
N ARG A 367 -26.39 3.77 17.95
CA ARG A 367 -25.92 5.10 17.51
C ARG A 367 -26.67 5.62 16.27
N VAL A 368 -26.97 4.76 15.30
CA VAL A 368 -27.74 5.11 14.10
C VAL A 368 -29.21 5.35 14.48
N ALA A 369 -29.75 4.55 15.38
CA ALA A 369 -31.10 4.76 15.91
C ALA A 369 -31.26 6.17 16.51
N ILE A 370 -30.41 6.54 17.45
CA ILE A 370 -30.47 7.81 18.14
C ILE A 370 -30.21 8.99 17.19
N ARG A 371 -29.17 8.93 16.38
CA ARG A 371 -28.73 10.05 15.56
C ARG A 371 -29.59 10.27 14.31
N ASP A 372 -29.98 9.18 13.64
CA ASP A 372 -30.52 9.26 12.28
C ASP A 372 -32.01 8.88 12.18
N LEU A 373 -32.53 8.02 13.05
CA LEU A 373 -33.89 7.50 12.94
C LEU A 373 -34.88 8.12 13.94
N ILE A 374 -34.49 8.28 15.20
CA ILE A 374 -35.33 8.89 16.22
C ILE A 374 -35.74 10.32 15.87
N PRO A 375 -34.85 11.21 15.34
CA PRO A 375 -35.28 12.53 14.90
C PRO A 375 -36.36 12.50 13.81
N LYS A 376 -36.32 11.48 12.91
CA LYS A 376 -37.35 11.30 11.87
C LYS A 376 -38.66 10.82 12.45
N GLN A 377 -38.62 9.87 13.41
CA GLN A 377 -39.81 9.39 14.11
C GLN A 377 -40.49 10.52 14.90
N LEU A 378 -39.72 11.44 15.49
CA LEU A 378 -40.26 12.61 16.16
C LEU A 378 -40.89 13.62 15.20
N SER A 379 -40.35 13.75 13.99
CA SER A 379 -40.91 14.64 12.97
C SER A 379 -42.11 14.06 12.19
N ASP A 380 -42.19 12.72 12.14
CA ASP A 380 -43.22 11.92 11.48
C ASP A 380 -43.47 10.66 12.29
N THR A 381 -44.53 10.63 13.10
CA THR A 381 -44.87 9.50 13.99
C THR A 381 -45.12 8.19 13.23
N GLY A 382 -45.50 8.26 11.96
CA GLY A 382 -45.67 7.10 11.07
C GLY A 382 -44.36 6.61 10.45
N PHE A 383 -43.20 7.25 10.71
CA PHE A 383 -41.94 6.92 10.03
C PHE A 383 -41.47 5.48 10.26
N PHE A 384 -41.53 4.96 11.48
CA PHE A 384 -41.13 3.56 11.74
C PHE A 384 -42.05 2.56 11.05
N GLN A 385 -43.36 2.79 11.13
CA GLN A 385 -44.34 1.93 10.47
C GLN A 385 -44.18 1.93 8.94
N SER A 386 -44.07 3.12 8.31
CA SER A 386 -43.89 3.25 6.86
C SER A 386 -42.59 2.62 6.35
N ARG A 387 -41.60 2.42 7.22
CA ARG A 387 -40.31 1.80 6.92
C ARG A 387 -40.20 0.34 7.42
N SER A 388 -41.28 -0.25 7.92
CA SER A 388 -41.28 -1.58 8.53
C SER A 388 -40.19 -1.75 9.61
N ILE A 389 -40.00 -0.68 10.43
CA ILE A 389 -39.06 -0.70 11.56
C ILE A 389 -39.84 -1.06 12.82
N ARG A 390 -39.47 -2.17 13.44
CA ARG A 390 -40.05 -2.64 14.71
C ARG A 390 -39.18 -2.19 15.88
N VAL A 391 -39.85 -1.86 16.97
CA VAL A 391 -39.22 -1.54 18.26
C VAL A 391 -39.32 -2.77 19.14
N LEU A 392 -38.17 -3.34 19.55
CA LEU A 392 -38.10 -4.55 20.34
C LEU A 392 -37.50 -4.25 21.73
N SER A 393 -37.97 -4.96 22.76
CA SER A 393 -37.44 -4.82 24.12
C SER A 393 -36.01 -5.35 24.25
N SER A 394 -35.61 -6.36 23.45
CA SER A 394 -34.27 -6.95 23.45
C SER A 394 -33.97 -7.68 22.12
N TRP A 395 -32.78 -8.29 22.03
CA TRP A 395 -32.44 -9.25 20.95
C TRP A 395 -32.67 -10.72 21.35
N GLN A 396 -33.12 -10.98 22.58
CA GLN A 396 -33.30 -12.34 23.11
C GLN A 396 -34.57 -12.97 22.56
N PRO A 397 -34.64 -14.33 22.50
CA PRO A 397 -35.89 -15.03 22.24
C PRO A 397 -36.97 -14.60 23.26
N GLY A 398 -38.18 -14.32 22.77
CA GLY A 398 -39.26 -13.80 23.61
C GLY A 398 -39.28 -12.28 23.79
N ALA A 399 -38.42 -11.54 23.05
CA ALA A 399 -38.51 -10.09 23.03
C ALA A 399 -39.91 -9.61 22.62
N VAL A 400 -40.45 -8.65 23.38
CA VAL A 400 -41.74 -8.04 23.12
C VAL A 400 -41.60 -6.91 22.11
N GLU A 401 -42.49 -6.80 21.15
CA GLU A 401 -42.63 -5.66 20.30
C GLU A 401 -43.29 -4.52 21.07
N VAL A 402 -42.68 -3.34 21.05
CA VAL A 402 -43.13 -2.14 21.76
C VAL A 402 -43.79 -1.21 20.76
N ASP A 403 -44.94 -0.68 21.06
CA ASP A 403 -45.61 0.31 20.26
C ASP A 403 -44.78 1.62 20.23
N PRO A 404 -44.36 2.08 19.04
CA PRO A 404 -43.56 3.30 18.92
C PRO A 404 -44.23 4.54 19.54
N ASP A 405 -45.56 4.61 19.55
CA ASP A 405 -46.31 5.74 20.06
C ASP A 405 -46.31 5.83 21.58
N GLN A 406 -45.95 4.72 22.28
CA GLN A 406 -45.84 4.67 23.73
C GLN A 406 -44.43 5.02 24.23
N VAL A 407 -43.49 5.36 23.33
CA VAL A 407 -42.09 5.60 23.66
C VAL A 407 -41.79 7.11 23.67
N ASP A 408 -41.26 7.62 24.78
CA ASP A 408 -40.73 8.99 24.85
C ASP A 408 -39.39 9.10 24.11
N TRP A 409 -39.47 9.28 22.78
CA TRP A 409 -38.30 9.37 21.91
C TRP A 409 -37.42 10.57 22.21
N GLN A 410 -38.01 11.70 22.72
CA GLN A 410 -37.27 12.91 23.03
C GLN A 410 -36.25 12.71 24.16
N ALA A 411 -36.61 11.88 25.14
CA ALA A 411 -35.72 11.58 26.28
C ALA A 411 -34.37 10.97 25.83
N TYR A 412 -34.37 10.18 24.73
CA TYR A 412 -33.15 9.53 24.23
C TYR A 412 -32.24 10.45 23.43
N LEU A 413 -32.77 11.51 22.82
CA LEU A 413 -31.98 12.60 22.24
C LEU A 413 -31.28 13.43 23.32
N ASN A 414 -31.88 13.52 24.49
CA ASN A 414 -31.35 14.26 25.65
C ASN A 414 -30.36 13.43 26.49
N GLY A 415 -29.90 12.29 25.99
CA GLY A 415 -28.84 11.48 26.62
C GLY A 415 -29.32 10.38 27.58
N ARG A 416 -30.62 10.13 27.70
CA ARG A 416 -31.14 8.97 28.43
C ARG A 416 -30.64 7.67 27.79
N TYR A 417 -30.34 6.65 28.58
CA TYR A 417 -29.98 5.32 28.10
C TYR A 417 -31.09 4.75 27.19
N PHE A 418 -30.71 4.30 25.97
CA PHE A 418 -31.62 3.73 24.99
C PHE A 418 -31.73 2.21 25.17
N PRO A 419 -32.79 1.66 25.76
CA PRO A 419 -32.90 0.24 26.08
C PRO A 419 -33.40 -0.57 24.90
N TYR A 420 -34.11 0.04 23.95
CA TYR A 420 -34.78 -0.66 22.86
C TYR A 420 -33.82 -1.10 21.74
N LYS A 421 -34.30 -2.02 20.95
CA LYS A 421 -33.65 -2.53 19.75
C LYS A 421 -34.56 -2.22 18.55
N LEU A 422 -34.01 -1.57 17.53
CA LEU A 422 -34.72 -1.31 16.30
C LEU A 422 -34.33 -2.35 15.25
N ARG A 423 -35.33 -2.98 14.62
CA ARG A 423 -35.14 -3.95 13.55
C ARG A 423 -36.01 -3.56 12.37
N GLN A 424 -35.41 -3.38 11.19
CA GLN A 424 -36.15 -3.22 9.95
C GLN A 424 -36.35 -4.60 9.31
N ASP A 425 -37.59 -4.89 8.91
CA ASP A 425 -37.96 -6.15 8.26
C ASP A 425 -37.44 -6.22 6.81
N PRO A 426 -37.31 -7.43 6.22
CA PRO A 426 -37.00 -7.60 4.81
C PRO A 426 -37.99 -6.87 3.90
N GLY A 427 -37.52 -6.46 2.75
CA GLY A 427 -38.37 -5.80 1.74
C GLY A 427 -37.64 -4.77 0.89
N PRO A 428 -38.28 -4.22 -0.14
CA PRO A 428 -37.65 -3.29 -1.09
C PRO A 428 -37.18 -1.99 -0.45
N GLY A 429 -37.77 -1.60 0.70
CA GLY A 429 -37.38 -0.42 1.48
C GLY A 429 -36.29 -0.65 2.52
N ASN A 430 -35.82 -1.90 2.70
CA ASN A 430 -34.81 -2.21 3.70
C ASN A 430 -33.49 -1.49 3.40
N ALA A 431 -32.88 -0.88 4.41
CA ALA A 431 -31.65 -0.11 4.26
C ALA A 431 -30.46 -0.94 3.78
N LEU A 432 -30.47 -2.27 4.03
CA LEU A 432 -29.46 -3.22 3.55
C LEU A 432 -29.79 -3.79 2.17
N GLY A 433 -30.90 -3.36 1.54
CA GLY A 433 -31.40 -3.91 0.29
C GLY A 433 -31.77 -5.39 0.40
N ARG A 434 -31.55 -6.15 -0.66
CA ARG A 434 -31.96 -7.56 -0.80
C ARG A 434 -30.86 -8.56 -0.44
N ILE A 435 -29.60 -8.15 -0.48
CA ILE A 435 -28.44 -9.02 -0.27
C ILE A 435 -27.42 -8.36 0.65
N LYS A 436 -26.94 -9.12 1.63
CA LYS A 436 -25.88 -8.75 2.54
C LYS A 436 -24.75 -9.79 2.44
N PHE A 437 -23.53 -9.37 2.19
CA PHE A 437 -22.32 -10.20 2.08
C PHE A 437 -21.53 -10.11 3.37
N MET A 438 -21.30 -11.25 4.00
CA MET A 438 -20.76 -11.32 5.34
C MET A 438 -19.25 -11.54 5.36
N LEU A 439 -18.58 -10.62 6.02
CA LEU A 439 -17.15 -10.61 6.32
C LEU A 439 -17.01 -10.65 7.84
N PRO A 440 -16.86 -11.82 8.48
CA PRO A 440 -16.73 -11.92 9.94
C PRO A 440 -15.51 -11.14 10.43
N ASN A 441 -15.70 -9.95 11.03
CA ASN A 441 -14.64 -9.06 11.51
C ASN A 441 -15.05 -8.30 12.78
N ARG A 442 -14.05 -7.77 13.49
CA ARG A 442 -14.25 -7.02 14.74
C ARG A 442 -14.90 -5.64 14.57
N PHE A 443 -14.93 -5.11 13.34
CA PHE A 443 -15.46 -3.78 13.03
C PHE A 443 -16.95 -3.79 12.72
N SER A 444 -17.57 -4.97 12.59
CA SER A 444 -18.94 -5.15 12.13
C SER A 444 -19.21 -4.54 10.75
N ILE A 445 -18.20 -4.54 9.87
CA ILE A 445 -18.29 -4.07 8.49
C ILE A 445 -18.69 -5.23 7.57
N TYR A 446 -19.58 -4.95 6.64
CA TYR A 446 -20.03 -5.88 5.61
C TYR A 446 -20.35 -5.14 4.32
N LEU A 447 -20.43 -5.88 3.20
CA LEU A 447 -20.95 -5.33 1.95
C LEU A 447 -22.45 -5.60 1.87
N HIS A 448 -23.21 -4.69 1.27
CA HIS A 448 -24.66 -4.88 1.15
C HIS A 448 -25.27 -4.08 -0.01
N ASP A 449 -26.43 -4.49 -0.43
CA ASP A 449 -27.30 -3.77 -1.35
C ASP A 449 -27.90 -2.51 -0.70
N THR A 450 -28.61 -1.69 -1.46
CA THR A 450 -29.27 -0.48 -0.96
C THR A 450 -30.41 -0.05 -1.89
N PRO A 451 -31.56 0.44 -1.37
CA PRO A 451 -32.59 1.08 -2.19
C PRO A 451 -32.13 2.46 -2.74
N GLY A 452 -31.08 3.04 -2.17
CA GLY A 452 -30.57 4.36 -2.55
C GLY A 452 -29.67 4.37 -3.78
N GLN A 453 -30.06 3.70 -4.87
CA GLN A 453 -29.26 3.51 -6.09
C GLN A 453 -28.78 4.83 -6.73
N HIS A 454 -29.60 5.90 -6.67
CA HIS A 454 -29.23 7.21 -7.22
C HIS A 454 -27.97 7.84 -6.61
N LEU A 455 -27.59 7.41 -5.40
CA LEU A 455 -26.39 7.91 -4.72
C LEU A 455 -25.08 7.43 -5.38
N PHE A 456 -25.12 6.34 -6.15
CA PHE A 456 -23.94 5.88 -6.90
C PHE A 456 -23.52 6.85 -8.01
N ASN A 457 -24.42 7.73 -8.47
CA ASN A 457 -24.13 8.76 -9.47
C ASN A 457 -23.40 9.99 -8.89
N LYS A 458 -23.23 10.06 -7.57
CA LYS A 458 -22.47 11.15 -6.94
C LYS A 458 -20.97 10.89 -7.08
N PRO A 459 -20.16 11.92 -7.40
CA PRO A 459 -18.71 11.76 -7.51
C PRO A 459 -18.04 11.45 -6.15
N VAL A 460 -18.57 11.96 -5.04
CA VAL A 460 -18.13 11.63 -3.66
C VAL A 460 -19.22 10.79 -3.00
N ARG A 461 -18.86 9.59 -2.57
CA ARG A 461 -19.82 8.60 -2.09
C ARG A 461 -19.56 8.15 -0.63
N THR A 462 -19.39 9.12 0.25
CA THR A 462 -19.20 8.93 1.69
C THR A 462 -20.52 9.10 2.44
N PHE A 463 -21.44 8.13 2.34
CA PHE A 463 -22.79 8.26 2.89
C PHE A 463 -23.15 7.23 3.96
N SER A 464 -22.35 6.17 4.16
CA SER A 464 -22.66 5.10 5.12
C SER A 464 -22.14 5.43 6.53
N ALA A 465 -22.46 4.54 7.48
CA ALA A 465 -21.91 4.56 8.84
C ALA A 465 -20.71 3.61 9.00
N GLY A 466 -20.01 3.29 7.88
CA GLY A 466 -18.83 2.43 7.83
C GLY A 466 -18.98 1.24 6.89
N CYS A 467 -20.15 0.62 6.80
CA CYS A 467 -20.41 -0.49 5.86
C CYS A 467 -20.36 -0.03 4.41
N VAL A 468 -20.14 -0.96 3.50
CA VAL A 468 -19.97 -0.68 2.06
C VAL A 468 -21.21 -1.09 1.29
N ARG A 469 -21.86 -0.12 0.62
CA ARG A 469 -22.97 -0.40 -0.30
C ARG A 469 -22.41 -0.67 -1.69
N VAL A 470 -22.91 -1.71 -2.34
CA VAL A 470 -22.47 -2.14 -3.68
C VAL A 470 -23.52 -1.81 -4.73
N GLU A 471 -23.08 -1.34 -5.90
CA GLU A 471 -23.96 -0.92 -6.99
C GLU A 471 -24.65 -2.10 -7.70
N LYS A 472 -23.93 -3.22 -7.88
CA LYS A 472 -24.39 -4.39 -8.63
C LYS A 472 -24.44 -5.63 -7.72
N PRO A 473 -25.32 -5.66 -6.71
CA PRO A 473 -25.34 -6.75 -5.71
C PRO A 473 -25.64 -8.11 -6.31
N MET A 474 -26.51 -8.20 -7.33
CA MET A 474 -26.82 -9.45 -8.01
C MET A 474 -25.61 -10.00 -8.77
N ALA A 475 -24.87 -9.15 -9.49
CA ALA A 475 -23.67 -9.57 -10.20
C ALA A 475 -22.61 -10.10 -9.22
N LEU A 476 -22.40 -9.40 -8.09
CA LEU A 476 -21.49 -9.87 -7.05
C LEU A 476 -21.94 -11.18 -6.43
N ALA A 477 -23.24 -11.33 -6.13
CA ALA A 477 -23.78 -12.58 -5.57
C ALA A 477 -23.62 -13.77 -6.53
N ASN A 478 -23.96 -13.59 -7.80
CA ASN A 478 -23.76 -14.61 -8.82
C ASN A 478 -22.31 -15.05 -8.94
N TYR A 479 -21.38 -14.08 -8.90
CA TYR A 479 -19.96 -14.37 -8.93
C TYR A 479 -19.50 -15.18 -7.71
N VAL A 480 -19.76 -14.71 -6.49
CA VAL A 480 -19.25 -15.38 -5.26
C VAL A 480 -19.91 -16.72 -4.99
N LEU A 481 -21.11 -16.95 -5.51
CA LEU A 481 -21.81 -18.24 -5.45
C LEU A 481 -21.45 -19.19 -6.61
N GLY A 482 -20.61 -18.75 -7.57
CA GLY A 482 -20.24 -19.55 -8.73
C GLY A 482 -21.41 -19.82 -9.69
N MET A 483 -22.42 -18.94 -9.71
CA MET A 483 -23.64 -19.10 -10.51
C MET A 483 -23.43 -18.69 -11.96
N LYS A 484 -22.76 -19.55 -12.73
CA LYS A 484 -22.47 -19.31 -14.17
C LYS A 484 -23.68 -19.58 -15.07
N GLN A 485 -24.64 -20.40 -14.63
CA GLN A 485 -25.81 -20.81 -15.43
C GLN A 485 -27.02 -19.90 -15.17
N PRO A 486 -27.82 -19.56 -16.19
CA PRO A 486 -29.03 -18.74 -16.03
C PRO A 486 -30.05 -19.33 -15.03
N SER A 487 -30.17 -20.66 -14.98
CA SER A 487 -31.05 -21.35 -14.02
C SER A 487 -30.66 -21.14 -12.56
N ALA A 488 -29.35 -21.07 -12.28
CA ALA A 488 -28.85 -20.78 -10.92
C ALA A 488 -29.12 -19.31 -10.53
N GLN A 489 -28.98 -18.38 -11.47
CA GLN A 489 -29.32 -16.96 -11.27
C GLN A 489 -30.82 -16.78 -11.00
N ALA A 490 -31.69 -17.44 -11.80
CA ALA A 490 -33.13 -17.43 -11.59
C ALA A 490 -33.53 -17.98 -10.22
N ARG A 491 -32.81 -19.00 -9.71
CA ARG A 491 -33.03 -19.52 -8.36
C ARG A 491 -32.73 -18.49 -7.26
N LEU A 492 -31.67 -17.70 -7.41
CA LEU A 492 -31.35 -16.63 -6.48
C LEU A 492 -32.43 -15.53 -6.52
N GLU A 493 -32.93 -15.17 -7.69
CA GLU A 493 -34.02 -14.22 -7.87
C GLU A 493 -35.33 -14.73 -7.21
N ALA A 494 -35.64 -16.01 -7.34
CA ALA A 494 -36.77 -16.64 -6.68
C ALA A 494 -36.66 -16.55 -5.14
N LEU A 495 -35.48 -16.87 -4.58
CA LEU A 495 -35.23 -16.72 -3.14
C LEU A 495 -35.41 -15.28 -2.65
N ILE A 496 -35.04 -14.29 -3.49
CA ILE A 496 -35.27 -12.86 -3.17
C ILE A 496 -36.75 -12.55 -3.17
N ALA A 497 -37.52 -13.10 -4.13
CA ALA A 497 -38.96 -12.86 -4.26
C ALA A 497 -39.77 -13.43 -3.08
N GLU A 498 -39.30 -14.48 -2.42
CA GLU A 498 -39.94 -15.06 -1.21
C GLU A 498 -40.01 -14.06 -0.04
N GLN A 499 -39.17 -13.01 -0.03
CA GLN A 499 -39.01 -12.03 1.07
C GLN A 499 -38.65 -12.66 2.44
N GLU A 500 -38.30 -13.92 2.46
CA GLU A 500 -37.84 -14.62 3.66
C GLU A 500 -36.32 -14.53 3.80
N LYS A 501 -35.84 -14.30 5.02
CA LYS A 501 -34.41 -14.33 5.31
C LYS A 501 -33.82 -15.71 5.05
N ARG A 502 -32.85 -15.79 4.13
CA ARG A 502 -32.08 -17.02 3.88
C ARG A 502 -30.58 -16.73 4.00
N THR A 503 -29.87 -17.64 4.65
CA THR A 503 -28.39 -17.59 4.72
C THR A 503 -27.82 -18.63 3.76
N ILE A 504 -26.90 -18.24 2.89
CA ILE A 504 -26.29 -19.09 1.87
C ILE A 504 -24.77 -19.03 2.07
N ALA A 505 -24.17 -20.17 2.42
CA ALA A 505 -22.71 -20.29 2.49
C ALA A 505 -22.10 -20.19 1.09
N LEU A 506 -20.96 -19.54 0.99
CA LEU A 506 -20.19 -19.55 -0.24
C LEU A 506 -19.52 -20.92 -0.42
N PRO A 507 -19.54 -21.48 -1.63
CA PRO A 507 -18.86 -22.76 -1.90
C PRO A 507 -17.35 -22.66 -1.66
N ASP A 508 -16.79 -21.49 -1.91
CA ASP A 508 -15.38 -21.17 -1.69
C ASP A 508 -15.26 -19.74 -1.13
N PRO A 509 -14.89 -19.58 0.15
CA PRO A 509 -14.70 -18.27 0.77
C PRO A 509 -13.65 -17.44 0.04
N ILE A 510 -13.94 -16.15 -0.21
CA ILE A 510 -13.09 -15.26 -0.97
C ILE A 510 -12.50 -14.15 -0.09
N ALA A 511 -11.20 -13.88 -0.23
CA ALA A 511 -10.54 -12.79 0.47
C ALA A 511 -11.05 -11.43 -0.04
N VAL A 512 -11.37 -10.52 0.88
CA VAL A 512 -11.79 -9.15 0.59
C VAL A 512 -10.83 -8.21 1.28
N TYR A 513 -10.17 -7.37 0.50
CA TYR A 513 -9.24 -6.34 0.96
C TYR A 513 -9.93 -4.99 0.92
N MET A 514 -10.22 -4.41 2.08
CA MET A 514 -10.63 -3.02 2.21
C MET A 514 -9.38 -2.16 2.18
N LEU A 515 -9.17 -1.42 1.10
CA LEU A 515 -7.96 -0.64 0.84
C LEU A 515 -8.25 0.86 0.83
N TYR A 516 -7.19 1.65 0.97
CA TYR A 516 -7.22 3.10 0.81
C TYR A 516 -6.07 3.53 -0.10
N GLN A 517 -6.34 3.64 -1.39
CA GLN A 517 -5.35 4.03 -2.39
C GLN A 517 -5.80 5.32 -3.06
N THR A 518 -5.02 6.38 -2.87
CA THR A 518 -5.26 7.70 -3.47
C THR A 518 -4.50 7.93 -4.76
N ALA A 519 -3.53 7.04 -5.09
CA ALA A 519 -2.85 6.95 -6.37
C ALA A 519 -2.60 5.49 -6.74
N TRP A 520 -2.96 5.09 -7.95
CA TRP A 520 -2.70 3.76 -8.53
C TRP A 520 -2.70 3.84 -10.05
N VAL A 521 -2.19 2.81 -10.71
CA VAL A 521 -2.29 2.67 -12.17
C VAL A 521 -3.33 1.60 -12.48
N ASP A 522 -4.34 1.94 -13.27
CA ASP A 522 -5.40 1.00 -13.65
C ASP A 522 -4.93 -0.04 -14.67
N GLU A 523 -5.81 -0.98 -15.05
CA GLU A 523 -5.52 -2.04 -16.01
C GLU A 523 -5.11 -1.46 -17.37
N GLY A 524 -5.71 -0.34 -17.79
CA GLY A 524 -5.39 0.39 -19.02
C GLY A 524 -4.06 1.17 -18.99
N GLY A 525 -3.32 1.12 -17.88
CA GLY A 525 -2.05 1.83 -17.71
C GLY A 525 -2.18 3.30 -17.34
N THR A 526 -3.39 3.77 -17.02
CA THR A 526 -3.65 5.17 -16.67
C THR A 526 -3.41 5.42 -15.18
N LEU A 527 -2.56 6.39 -14.86
CA LEU A 527 -2.32 6.81 -13.48
C LEU A 527 -3.53 7.58 -12.94
N GLN A 528 -4.14 7.04 -11.93
CA GLN A 528 -5.32 7.55 -11.23
C GLN A 528 -4.92 8.32 -9.97
N PHE A 529 -5.67 9.38 -9.65
CA PHE A 529 -5.53 10.11 -8.40
C PHE A 529 -6.91 10.33 -7.73
N ARG A 530 -6.96 10.28 -6.42
CA ARG A 530 -8.17 10.60 -5.62
C ARG A 530 -7.82 11.53 -4.47
N ASN A 531 -8.80 12.22 -3.97
CA ASN A 531 -8.66 13.06 -2.79
C ASN A 531 -8.51 12.20 -1.53
N ASP A 532 -7.74 12.70 -0.58
CA ASP A 532 -7.55 12.09 0.76
C ASP A 532 -8.79 12.35 1.65
N ILE A 533 -9.87 11.59 1.40
CA ILE A 533 -11.19 11.80 2.03
C ILE A 533 -11.21 11.53 3.54
N TYR A 534 -10.30 10.69 4.05
CA TYR A 534 -10.19 10.33 5.46
C TYR A 534 -8.94 10.90 6.15
N GLY A 535 -8.06 11.59 5.40
CA GLY A 535 -6.83 12.17 5.93
C GLY A 535 -5.70 11.16 6.18
N HIS A 536 -5.78 9.95 5.60
CA HIS A 536 -4.74 8.92 5.73
C HIS A 536 -3.41 9.34 5.08
N ASP A 537 -3.43 10.00 3.89
CA ASP A 537 -2.22 10.51 3.24
C ASP A 537 -1.54 11.55 4.11
N ARG A 538 -2.32 12.47 4.68
CA ARG A 538 -1.80 13.53 5.55
C ARG A 538 -1.14 12.96 6.81
N ARG A 539 -1.76 11.95 7.45
CA ARG A 539 -1.19 11.26 8.64
C ARG A 539 0.10 10.54 8.29
N LEU A 540 0.07 9.72 7.25
CA LEU A 540 1.24 8.96 6.80
C LEU A 540 2.41 9.88 6.40
N ALA A 541 2.14 10.94 5.63
CA ALA A 541 3.17 11.92 5.27
C ALA A 541 3.78 12.62 6.48
N ALA A 542 2.97 12.92 7.50
CA ALA A 542 3.47 13.50 8.76
C ALA A 542 4.35 12.51 9.53
N ALA A 543 3.94 11.25 9.64
CA ALA A 543 4.69 10.19 10.29
C ALA A 543 6.05 9.93 9.59
N LEU A 544 6.06 9.86 8.25
CA LEU A 544 7.29 9.70 7.47
C LEU A 544 8.25 10.89 7.65
N ARG A 545 7.73 12.14 7.68
CA ARG A 545 8.58 13.31 7.94
C ARG A 545 9.18 13.30 9.34
N SER A 546 8.42 12.88 10.35
CA SER A 546 8.91 12.78 11.74
C SER A 546 9.98 11.71 11.90
N ALA A 547 9.90 10.61 11.15
CA ALA A 547 10.90 9.55 11.16
C ALA A 547 12.24 9.93 10.49
N ILE A 548 12.21 10.94 9.59
CA ILE A 548 13.39 11.41 8.85
C ILE A 548 14.08 12.61 9.55
N ALA A 549 13.41 13.27 10.50
CA ALA A 549 13.95 14.47 11.16
C ALA A 549 15.24 14.16 11.94
N PRO A 550 16.33 14.94 11.76
CA PRO A 550 17.59 14.74 12.48
C PRO A 550 17.35 14.84 14.01
N GLY A 551 17.79 13.85 14.78
CA GLY A 551 17.79 13.88 16.24
C GLY A 551 16.79 12.95 16.95
N ARG A 552 15.92 12.25 16.22
CA ARG A 552 15.25 11.04 16.75
C ARG A 552 15.91 9.82 16.12
N GLY A 553 16.97 9.35 16.72
CA GLY A 553 17.43 7.99 16.47
C GLY A 553 16.24 7.07 16.58
N ASP A 554 16.07 6.20 15.57
CA ASP A 554 15.03 5.18 15.53
C ASP A 554 15.08 4.37 16.83
N THR A 555 14.40 4.82 17.87
CA THR A 555 14.07 4.02 19.04
C THR A 555 12.93 3.07 18.64
N TYR A 556 13.19 2.24 17.67
CA TYR A 556 12.52 0.95 17.53
C TYR A 556 13.20 -0.02 18.51
N ALA A 557 13.12 0.28 19.80
CA ALA A 557 13.11 -0.73 20.81
C ALA A 557 11.80 -1.51 20.60
N GLY A 558 11.87 -2.54 19.78
CA GLY A 558 10.86 -3.58 19.78
C GLY A 558 10.76 -4.07 21.22
N ASN A 559 9.69 -3.71 21.91
CA ASN A 559 9.27 -4.37 23.13
C ASN A 559 8.96 -5.83 22.77
N LEU A 560 9.98 -6.66 22.73
CA LEU A 560 9.88 -8.08 22.96
C LEU A 560 9.52 -8.26 24.45
N SER A 561 8.30 -7.90 24.81
CA SER A 561 7.66 -8.46 26.00
C SER A 561 7.29 -9.90 25.62
N VAL A 562 8.22 -10.81 25.84
CA VAL A 562 7.92 -12.22 26.01
C VAL A 562 6.99 -12.30 27.22
N LYS A 563 5.68 -12.33 26.98
CA LYS A 563 4.73 -12.80 27.98
C LYS A 563 5.01 -14.29 28.12
N ALA A 564 5.62 -14.65 29.23
CA ALA A 564 5.66 -16.02 29.71
C ALA A 564 4.21 -16.56 29.79
N PRO A 565 3.96 -17.81 29.38
CA PRO A 565 2.63 -18.40 29.50
C PRO A 565 2.27 -18.51 31.00
N PRO A 566 1.02 -18.24 31.41
CA PRO A 566 0.57 -18.47 32.75
C PRO A 566 0.33 -19.99 32.92
N GLY A 567 1.09 -20.58 33.78
CA GLY A 567 0.85 -21.96 34.17
C GLY A 567 1.95 -22.54 35.03
N PHE A 568 1.63 -22.74 36.24
CA PHE A 568 2.23 -23.48 37.35
C PHE A 568 2.61 -22.59 38.55
N LEU A 569 1.64 -22.50 39.46
CA LEU A 569 1.77 -22.83 40.88
C LEU A 569 0.40 -22.59 41.59
N GLN A 570 -0.18 -23.73 42.03
CA GLN A 570 -1.20 -23.98 43.08
C GLN A 570 -2.58 -23.40 42.86
#